data_4d65d93057ee59c7c48e3280d98e7628
#
_entry.id   4d65d93057ee59c7c48e3280d98e7628
#
_cell.length_a   1.000
_cell.length_b   1.000
_cell.length_c   1.000
_cell.angle_alpha   90.00
_cell.angle_beta   90.00
_cell.angle_gamma   90.00
#
_symmetry.space_group_name_H-M   'P 1'
#
loop_
_entity.id
_entity.type
_entity.pdbx_description
1 polymer ?
#
loop_
_entity_poly.entity_id
_entity_poly.type
_entity_poly.pdbx_seq_one_letter_code
_entity_poly.pdbx_strand_id
1 'polypeptide(L)'
;DDGKNNNSGNVIEEIKKATKRTSVISVTSSVSKIVVDYVVYDPYNEYTNVYMEVEEAGSNKINTIYLNKNDTRYEFTNIFPNTTYRIRFKYSYIEDGNEVIDTFDDITIATKRPKVNIKTTNVSFGKISYLITTDNSYNIESGTLTVKVNNEVVSSNSVSINGNTTDSVSISASSGDMVELILSDIKAGGRIISGVRSSDK
;
A
#
# COMPACT_ATOMS: atom_id res chain seq x y z
N ASP A 1 7.81 -62.40 26.65
CA ASP A 1 6.91 -61.27 26.90
C ASP A 1 7.47 -60.04 26.18
N ASP A 2 7.07 -59.92 24.92
CA ASP A 2 7.63 -58.88 24.03
C ASP A 2 6.85 -57.62 24.16
N GLY A 3 7.33 -56.75 25.00
CA GLY A 3 6.92 -55.36 25.04
C GLY A 3 7.26 -54.61 23.77
N LYS A 4 6.41 -54.73 22.72
CA LYS A 4 6.50 -53.91 21.54
C LYS A 4 6.10 -52.49 21.90
N ASN A 5 7.09 -51.66 21.94
CA ASN A 5 7.05 -50.24 22.20
C ASN A 5 6.23 -49.52 21.14
N ASN A 6 5.05 -49.02 21.54
CA ASN A 6 4.13 -48.23 20.70
C ASN A 6 4.61 -46.77 20.48
N ASN A 7 5.92 -46.55 20.52
CA ASN A 7 6.48 -45.20 20.46
C ASN A 7 6.65 -44.66 19.04
N SER A 8 6.55 -45.55 18.01
CA SER A 8 6.76 -45.10 16.63
C SER A 8 5.60 -44.25 16.07
N GLY A 9 4.36 -44.51 16.52
CA GLY A 9 3.18 -43.76 16.10
C GLY A 9 3.21 -42.32 16.62
N ASN A 10 3.54 -42.15 17.90
CA ASN A 10 3.61 -40.79 18.51
C ASN A 10 4.76 -39.94 17.94
N VAL A 11 5.91 -40.59 17.63
CA VAL A 11 7.04 -39.89 17.00
C VAL A 11 6.72 -39.41 15.58
N ILE A 12 5.99 -40.24 14.81
CA ILE A 12 5.56 -39.88 13.46
C ILE A 12 4.53 -38.73 13.50
N GLU A 13 3.58 -38.74 14.44
CA GLU A 13 2.63 -37.64 14.62
C GLU A 13 3.31 -36.34 15.08
N GLU A 14 4.28 -36.41 15.99
CA GLU A 14 5.05 -35.25 16.41
C GLU A 14 5.91 -34.68 15.27
N ILE A 15 6.51 -35.55 14.45
CA ILE A 15 7.25 -35.14 13.24
C ILE A 15 6.30 -34.48 12.24
N LYS A 16 5.13 -35.04 12.00
CA LYS A 16 4.12 -34.45 11.11
C LYS A 16 3.66 -33.09 11.60
N LYS A 17 3.38 -32.91 12.89
CA LYS A 17 3.05 -31.62 13.49
C LYS A 17 4.21 -30.63 13.40
N ALA A 18 5.44 -31.08 13.58
CA ALA A 18 6.63 -30.24 13.46
C ALA A 18 6.92 -29.80 12.02
N THR A 19 6.45 -30.53 11.00
CA THR A 19 6.66 -30.22 9.57
C THR A 19 5.62 -29.29 8.97
N LYS A 20 4.48 -29.06 9.63
CA LYS A 20 3.48 -28.05 9.25
C LYS A 20 3.97 -26.63 9.57
N ARG A 21 5.16 -26.28 9.10
CA ARG A 21 5.77 -24.96 9.33
C ARG A 21 5.86 -24.21 8.02
N THR A 22 4.98 -23.23 7.90
CA THR A 22 5.01 -22.23 6.84
C THR A 22 5.42 -20.91 7.47
N SER A 23 6.19 -20.11 6.79
CA SER A 23 6.62 -18.83 7.32
C SER A 23 6.65 -17.75 6.26
N VAL A 24 6.31 -16.53 6.66
CA VAL A 24 6.60 -15.32 5.91
C VAL A 24 8.03 -14.89 6.23
N ILE A 25 8.84 -14.71 5.19
CA ILE A 25 10.23 -14.31 5.34
C ILE A 25 10.31 -12.80 5.43
N SER A 26 9.62 -12.09 4.54
CA SER A 26 9.60 -10.63 4.54
C SER A 26 8.34 -10.08 3.89
N VAL A 27 7.91 -8.91 4.35
CA VAL A 27 6.90 -8.09 3.69
C VAL A 27 7.46 -6.70 3.51
N THR A 28 7.51 -6.22 2.30
CA THR A 28 8.00 -4.88 1.97
C THR A 28 6.97 -4.11 1.18
N SER A 29 6.98 -2.80 1.32
CA SER A 29 6.08 -1.91 0.61
C SER A 29 6.80 -0.79 -0.11
N SER A 30 6.23 -0.37 -1.22
CA SER A 30 6.54 0.87 -1.93
C SER A 30 5.29 1.75 -1.98
N VAL A 31 5.27 2.75 -2.85
CA VAL A 31 4.08 3.57 -3.10
C VAL A 31 2.98 2.78 -3.79
N SER A 32 3.35 1.86 -4.69
CA SER A 32 2.43 1.16 -5.59
C SER A 32 2.42 -0.36 -5.45
N LYS A 33 3.24 -0.91 -4.54
CA LYS A 33 3.40 -2.37 -4.37
C LYS A 33 3.51 -2.78 -2.92
N ILE A 34 3.05 -3.99 -2.63
CA ILE A 34 3.44 -4.79 -1.48
C ILE A 34 4.03 -6.09 -2.02
N VAL A 35 5.23 -6.43 -1.58
CA VAL A 35 5.92 -7.67 -1.95
C VAL A 35 6.02 -8.54 -0.72
N VAL A 36 5.58 -9.78 -0.86
CA VAL A 36 5.62 -10.81 0.18
C VAL A 36 6.54 -11.93 -0.27
N ASP A 37 7.59 -12.19 0.51
CA ASP A 37 8.43 -13.37 0.37
C ASP A 37 8.02 -14.39 1.45
N TYR A 38 7.75 -15.63 1.04
CA TYR A 38 7.25 -16.67 1.94
C TYR A 38 7.81 -18.04 1.57
N VAL A 39 7.70 -18.98 2.50
CA VAL A 39 8.00 -20.39 2.29
C VAL A 39 6.83 -21.22 2.80
N VAL A 40 6.32 -22.11 1.96
CA VAL A 40 5.36 -23.14 2.34
C VAL A 40 6.11 -24.44 2.57
N TYR A 41 6.14 -24.90 3.81
CA TYR A 41 6.76 -26.15 4.19
C TYR A 41 5.69 -27.22 4.39
N ASP A 42 5.47 -28.01 3.37
CA ASP A 42 4.45 -29.07 3.32
C ASP A 42 5.02 -30.35 2.66
N PRO A 43 6.01 -31.00 3.29
CA PRO A 43 6.73 -32.11 2.69
C PRO A 43 5.86 -33.35 2.45
N TYR A 44 4.74 -33.46 3.15
CA TYR A 44 3.79 -34.60 3.01
C TYR A 44 2.55 -34.25 2.18
N ASN A 45 2.51 -33.03 1.59
CA ASN A 45 1.39 -32.51 0.81
C ASN A 45 0.03 -32.62 1.56
N GLU A 46 0.03 -32.21 2.81
CA GLU A 46 -1.16 -32.25 3.67
C GLU A 46 -2.04 -31.01 3.58
N TYR A 47 -1.49 -29.87 3.12
CA TYR A 47 -2.27 -28.66 2.96
C TYR A 47 -3.21 -28.74 1.76
N THR A 48 -4.48 -28.53 2.02
CA THR A 48 -5.51 -28.42 0.99
C THR A 48 -5.40 -27.09 0.25
N ASN A 49 -5.22 -26.01 0.99
CA ASN A 49 -5.04 -24.65 0.46
C ASN A 49 -4.01 -23.88 1.27
N VAL A 50 -3.31 -22.97 0.61
CA VAL A 50 -2.53 -21.88 1.23
C VAL A 50 -2.98 -20.59 0.60
N TYR A 51 -3.32 -19.60 1.40
CA TYR A 51 -3.88 -18.36 0.90
C TYR A 51 -3.60 -17.17 1.83
N MET A 52 -3.76 -15.97 1.27
CA MET A 52 -3.73 -14.72 2.03
C MET A 52 -5.13 -14.10 2.03
N GLU A 53 -5.52 -13.55 3.16
CA GLU A 53 -6.62 -12.60 3.27
C GLU A 53 -6.04 -11.20 3.40
N VAL A 54 -6.37 -10.33 2.48
CA VAL A 54 -5.89 -8.95 2.42
C VAL A 54 -7.04 -8.01 2.65
N GLU A 55 -6.88 -7.13 3.64
CA GLU A 55 -7.86 -6.14 4.05
C GLU A 55 -7.23 -4.75 4.10
N GLU A 56 -7.83 -3.78 3.41
CA GLU A 56 -7.51 -2.37 3.65
C GLU A 56 -8.09 -1.98 5.01
N ALA A 57 -7.26 -1.45 5.90
CA ALA A 57 -7.64 -1.11 7.27
C ALA A 57 -8.88 -0.20 7.31
N GLY A 58 -9.91 -0.63 8.04
CA GLY A 58 -11.17 0.09 8.17
C GLY A 58 -12.17 -0.11 7.02
N SER A 59 -11.85 -0.88 5.98
CA SER A 59 -12.78 -1.10 4.86
C SER A 59 -13.77 -2.23 5.08
N ASN A 60 -13.46 -3.18 5.98
CA ASN A 60 -14.18 -4.43 6.19
C ASN A 60 -14.34 -5.30 4.92
N LYS A 61 -13.54 -5.00 3.88
CA LYS A 61 -13.51 -5.78 2.64
C LYS A 61 -12.27 -6.66 2.65
N ILE A 62 -12.49 -7.96 2.62
CA ILE A 62 -11.43 -8.97 2.59
C ILE A 62 -11.32 -9.51 1.17
N ASN A 63 -10.13 -9.47 0.62
CA ASN A 63 -9.78 -10.12 -0.64
C ASN A 63 -8.96 -11.38 -0.35
N THR A 64 -9.42 -12.53 -0.83
CA THR A 64 -8.73 -13.81 -0.64
C THR A 64 -7.91 -14.14 -1.88
N ILE A 65 -6.64 -14.45 -1.68
CA ILE A 65 -5.67 -14.77 -2.73
C ILE A 65 -5.07 -16.13 -2.43
N TYR A 66 -5.38 -17.11 -3.27
CA TYR A 66 -4.79 -18.44 -3.17
C TYR A 66 -3.36 -18.45 -3.70
N LEU A 67 -2.46 -19.05 -2.95
CA LEU A 67 -1.05 -19.14 -3.26
C LEU A 67 -0.70 -20.52 -3.83
N ASN A 68 0.29 -20.53 -4.73
CA ASN A 68 0.93 -21.78 -5.12
C ASN A 68 1.97 -22.15 -4.05
N LYS A 69 1.92 -23.39 -3.56
CA LYS A 69 2.86 -23.90 -2.54
C LYS A 69 4.32 -23.92 -3.00
N ASN A 70 4.56 -23.93 -4.30
CA ASN A 70 5.92 -23.94 -4.86
C ASN A 70 6.48 -22.54 -5.12
N ASP A 71 5.64 -21.51 -5.08
CA ASP A 71 6.09 -20.13 -5.21
C ASP A 71 6.66 -19.61 -3.88
N THR A 72 7.53 -18.63 -3.96
CA THR A 72 8.20 -18.03 -2.80
C THR A 72 7.96 -16.54 -2.69
N ARG A 73 7.23 -15.96 -3.65
CA ARG A 73 6.96 -14.53 -3.73
C ARG A 73 5.60 -14.24 -4.32
N TYR A 74 4.93 -13.24 -3.75
CA TYR A 74 3.73 -12.64 -4.31
C TYR A 74 3.84 -11.12 -4.32
N GLU A 75 3.40 -10.47 -5.40
CA GLU A 75 3.35 -9.01 -5.53
C GLU A 75 1.91 -8.54 -5.65
N PHE A 76 1.51 -7.65 -4.74
CA PHE A 76 0.28 -6.87 -4.86
C PHE A 76 0.58 -5.58 -5.61
N THR A 77 -0.07 -5.37 -6.74
CA THR A 77 0.11 -4.17 -7.58
C THR A 77 -1.12 -3.28 -7.64
N ASN A 78 -2.28 -3.79 -7.24
CA ASN A 78 -3.54 -3.04 -7.24
C ASN A 78 -3.89 -2.55 -5.84
N ILE A 79 -3.04 -1.70 -5.31
CA ILE A 79 -3.12 -1.12 -3.96
C ILE A 79 -3.03 0.39 -4.01
N PHE A 80 -3.52 1.06 -2.96
CA PHE A 80 -3.45 2.52 -2.85
C PHE A 80 -2.20 2.98 -2.09
N PRO A 81 -1.64 4.14 -2.45
CA PRO A 81 -0.53 4.74 -1.72
C PRO A 81 -0.99 5.28 -0.34
N ASN A 82 -0.05 5.39 0.59
CA ASN A 82 -0.26 5.85 1.96
C ASN A 82 -1.47 5.19 2.65
N THR A 83 -1.60 3.89 2.45
CA THR A 83 -2.74 3.10 2.91
C THR A 83 -2.24 1.90 3.71
N THR A 84 -2.88 1.62 4.82
CA THR A 84 -2.54 0.49 5.69
C THR A 84 -3.34 -0.74 5.27
N TYR A 85 -2.64 -1.86 5.12
CA TYR A 85 -3.20 -3.16 4.81
C TYR A 85 -2.88 -4.15 5.91
N ARG A 86 -3.86 -5.00 6.25
CA ARG A 86 -3.67 -6.19 7.07
C ARG A 86 -3.64 -7.40 6.16
N ILE A 87 -2.63 -8.24 6.31
CA ILE A 87 -2.43 -9.45 5.52
C ILE A 87 -2.34 -10.63 6.48
N ARG A 88 -3.29 -11.55 6.38
CA ARG A 88 -3.34 -12.78 7.16
C ARG A 88 -2.99 -13.95 6.26
N PHE A 89 -1.98 -14.72 6.64
CA PHE A 89 -1.54 -15.92 5.94
C PHE A 89 -2.18 -17.14 6.58
N LYS A 90 -2.91 -17.90 5.78
CA LYS A 90 -3.69 -19.05 6.21
C LYS A 90 -3.38 -20.27 5.40
N TYR A 91 -3.57 -21.42 6.00
CA TYR A 91 -3.59 -22.71 5.33
C TYR A 91 -4.72 -23.57 5.86
N SER A 92 -5.22 -24.48 5.03
CA SER A 92 -6.20 -25.47 5.43
C SER A 92 -5.65 -26.88 5.20
N TYR A 93 -6.10 -27.80 6.02
CA TYR A 93 -5.80 -29.21 5.95
C TYR A 93 -6.95 -30.04 6.52
N ILE A 94 -6.94 -31.36 6.30
CA ILE A 94 -7.96 -32.25 6.84
C ILE A 94 -7.41 -32.92 8.10
N GLU A 95 -8.12 -32.83 9.21
CA GLU A 95 -7.86 -33.54 10.46
C GLU A 95 -9.16 -34.23 10.91
N ASP A 96 -9.08 -35.54 11.12
CA ASP A 96 -10.21 -36.40 11.50
C ASP A 96 -11.44 -36.24 10.58
N GLY A 97 -11.19 -36.05 9.27
CA GLY A 97 -12.24 -35.88 8.27
C GLY A 97 -12.85 -34.48 8.18
N ASN A 98 -12.39 -33.53 9.01
CA ASN A 98 -12.85 -32.15 9.01
C ASN A 98 -11.77 -31.22 8.46
N GLU A 99 -12.20 -30.17 7.73
CA GLU A 99 -11.28 -29.10 7.35
C GLU A 99 -10.94 -28.24 8.55
N VAL A 100 -9.64 -28.06 8.77
CA VAL A 100 -9.09 -27.14 9.78
C VAL A 100 -8.39 -26.00 9.06
N ILE A 101 -8.59 -24.79 9.54
CA ILE A 101 -7.96 -23.56 9.01
C ILE A 101 -7.13 -22.95 10.12
N ASP A 102 -5.84 -22.75 9.83
CA ASP A 102 -4.92 -22.09 10.73
C ASP A 102 -4.35 -20.80 10.10
N THR A 103 -4.09 -19.82 10.94
CA THR A 103 -3.35 -18.61 10.56
C THR A 103 -1.92 -18.76 11.01
N PHE A 104 -0.95 -18.70 10.08
CA PHE A 104 0.45 -18.82 10.43
C PHE A 104 1.16 -17.47 10.54
N ASP A 105 0.58 -16.41 9.98
CA ASP A 105 1.07 -15.05 10.15
C ASP A 105 -0.05 -14.01 9.98
N ASP A 106 0.11 -12.86 10.63
CA ASP A 106 -0.83 -11.74 10.62
C ASP A 106 -0.03 -10.44 10.67
N ILE A 107 0.08 -9.77 9.53
CA ILE A 107 0.98 -8.64 9.32
C ILE A 107 0.18 -7.41 8.93
N THR A 108 0.54 -6.28 9.53
CA THR A 108 0.05 -4.96 9.15
C THR A 108 1.19 -4.18 8.48
N ILE A 109 0.95 -3.65 7.29
CA ILE A 109 1.91 -2.88 6.54
C ILE A 109 1.24 -1.68 5.86
N ALA A 110 1.94 -0.55 5.81
CA ALA A 110 1.49 0.63 5.09
C ALA A 110 2.29 0.83 3.81
N THR A 111 1.60 1.19 2.73
CA THR A 111 2.24 1.67 1.51
C THR A 111 2.80 3.08 1.71
N LYS A 112 3.81 3.42 0.93
CA LYS A 112 4.49 4.71 1.04
C LYS A 112 3.70 5.83 0.36
N ARG A 113 4.05 7.07 0.69
CA ARG A 113 3.50 8.27 0.05
C ARG A 113 4.21 8.57 -1.25
N PRO A 114 3.51 8.96 -2.32
CA PRO A 114 4.13 9.57 -3.48
C PRO A 114 4.65 10.97 -3.12
N LYS A 115 5.65 11.43 -3.86
CA LYS A 115 6.17 12.79 -3.73
C LYS A 115 5.57 13.66 -4.81
N VAL A 116 4.99 14.78 -4.38
CA VAL A 116 4.46 15.82 -5.25
C VAL A 116 5.02 17.15 -4.76
N ASN A 117 5.46 17.98 -5.68
CA ASN A 117 6.04 19.28 -5.38
C ASN A 117 5.48 20.34 -6.31
N ILE A 118 5.20 21.54 -5.78
CA ILE A 118 4.86 22.72 -6.55
C ILE A 118 5.97 23.78 -6.39
N LYS A 119 6.31 24.44 -7.48
CA LYS A 119 7.29 25.52 -7.51
C LYS A 119 6.82 26.64 -8.42
N THR A 120 6.92 27.87 -7.94
CA THR A 120 6.74 29.08 -8.74
C THR A 120 7.88 29.20 -9.76
N THR A 121 7.55 29.37 -11.02
CA THR A 121 8.53 29.49 -12.11
C THR A 121 8.65 30.91 -12.63
N ASN A 122 7.57 31.69 -12.59
CA ASN A 122 7.57 33.09 -13.00
C ASN A 122 6.45 33.85 -12.34
N VAL A 123 6.72 35.07 -11.97
CA VAL A 123 5.73 36.03 -11.48
C VAL A 123 5.71 37.25 -12.42
N SER A 124 4.57 37.53 -13.01
CA SER A 124 4.32 38.66 -13.86
C SER A 124 3.07 39.39 -13.41
N PHE A 125 2.84 40.61 -13.90
CA PHE A 125 1.65 41.38 -13.53
C PHE A 125 0.36 40.56 -13.79
N GLY A 126 -0.38 40.32 -12.72
CA GLY A 126 -1.66 39.62 -12.78
C GLY A 126 -1.58 38.10 -12.97
N LYS A 127 -0.38 37.51 -12.98
CA LYS A 127 -0.22 36.08 -13.29
C LYS A 127 0.97 35.43 -12.60
N ILE A 128 0.76 34.23 -12.06
CA ILE A 128 1.83 33.37 -11.54
C ILE A 128 1.87 32.10 -12.35
N SER A 129 3.07 31.77 -12.85
CA SER A 129 3.35 30.49 -13.49
C SER A 129 3.99 29.53 -12.48
N TYR A 130 3.64 28.28 -12.55
CA TYR A 130 4.12 27.24 -11.64
C TYR A 130 4.43 25.94 -12.37
N LEU A 131 5.24 25.11 -11.74
CA LEU A 131 5.55 23.76 -12.13
C LEU A 131 5.17 22.80 -10.99
N ILE A 132 4.34 21.82 -11.29
CA ILE A 132 4.08 20.66 -10.42
C ILE A 132 4.93 19.50 -10.92
N THR A 133 5.70 18.89 -10.03
CA THR A 133 6.50 17.70 -10.31
C THR A 133 6.05 16.54 -9.44
N THR A 134 6.12 15.33 -9.97
CA THR A 134 5.86 14.08 -9.26
C THR A 134 7.07 13.16 -9.39
N ASP A 135 7.23 12.22 -8.46
CA ASP A 135 8.27 11.19 -8.54
C ASP A 135 7.88 10.00 -9.44
N ASN A 136 6.72 10.07 -10.09
CA ASN A 136 6.14 9.02 -10.95
C ASN A 136 5.97 7.64 -10.27
N SER A 137 6.00 7.60 -8.93
CA SER A 137 5.82 6.36 -8.16
C SER A 137 4.38 5.86 -8.15
N TYR A 138 3.43 6.75 -8.48
CA TYR A 138 2.02 6.47 -8.64
C TYR A 138 1.40 7.45 -9.64
N ASN A 139 0.33 7.05 -10.31
CA ASN A 139 -0.37 7.95 -11.25
C ASN A 139 -1.22 8.96 -10.48
N ILE A 140 -0.75 10.20 -10.40
CA ILE A 140 -1.45 11.33 -9.80
C ILE A 140 -2.40 11.95 -10.83
N GLU A 141 -3.65 12.14 -10.47
CA GLU A 141 -4.72 12.63 -11.37
C GLU A 141 -4.94 14.13 -11.25
N SER A 142 -5.01 14.63 -10.02
CA SER A 142 -5.35 16.02 -9.74
C SER A 142 -4.93 16.45 -8.33
N GLY A 143 -5.05 17.72 -8.08
CA GLY A 143 -4.93 18.31 -6.75
C GLY A 143 -5.77 19.58 -6.66
N THR A 144 -5.80 20.19 -5.50
CA THR A 144 -6.39 21.51 -5.25
C THR A 144 -5.27 22.53 -5.13
N LEU A 145 -5.24 23.51 -6.03
CA LEU A 145 -4.34 24.66 -5.96
C LEU A 145 -5.03 25.79 -5.22
N THR A 146 -4.50 26.15 -4.06
CA THR A 146 -4.92 27.30 -3.28
C THR A 146 -3.86 28.38 -3.40
N VAL A 147 -4.30 29.60 -3.73
CA VAL A 147 -3.44 30.79 -3.81
C VAL A 147 -3.78 31.71 -2.65
N LYS A 148 -2.76 32.11 -1.91
CA LYS A 148 -2.86 33.15 -0.86
C LYS A 148 -2.08 34.37 -1.24
N VAL A 149 -2.65 35.51 -0.93
CA VAL A 149 -1.96 36.81 -0.99
C VAL A 149 -2.02 37.42 0.42
N ASN A 150 -0.86 37.76 1.00
CA ASN A 150 -0.74 38.24 2.37
C ASN A 150 -1.46 37.35 3.41
N ASN A 151 -1.34 36.02 3.25
CA ASN A 151 -1.99 34.98 4.06
C ASN A 151 -3.51 34.83 3.86
N GLU A 152 -4.15 35.63 3.01
CA GLU A 152 -5.57 35.49 2.68
C GLU A 152 -5.75 34.62 1.44
N VAL A 153 -6.71 33.68 1.47
CA VAL A 153 -7.05 32.87 0.32
C VAL A 153 -7.76 33.70 -0.74
N VAL A 154 -7.18 33.84 -1.91
CA VAL A 154 -7.75 34.58 -3.04
C VAL A 154 -8.30 33.66 -4.12
N SER A 155 -7.84 32.45 -4.21
CA SER A 155 -8.42 31.43 -5.09
C SER A 155 -8.15 30.00 -4.59
N SER A 156 -9.04 29.07 -4.95
CA SER A 156 -8.88 27.64 -4.68
C SER A 156 -9.60 26.86 -5.76
N ASN A 157 -8.85 26.14 -6.59
CA ASN A 157 -9.39 25.43 -7.75
C ASN A 157 -8.73 24.07 -7.90
N SER A 158 -9.45 23.13 -8.52
CA SER A 158 -8.88 21.86 -8.95
C SER A 158 -7.93 22.05 -10.13
N VAL A 159 -6.80 21.37 -10.08
CA VAL A 159 -5.82 21.34 -11.17
C VAL A 159 -5.57 19.88 -11.58
N SER A 160 -5.53 19.61 -12.88
CA SER A 160 -5.14 18.31 -13.40
C SER A 160 -3.63 18.15 -13.32
N ILE A 161 -3.18 16.96 -12.94
CA ILE A 161 -1.76 16.62 -12.83
C ILE A 161 -1.49 15.41 -13.71
N ASN A 162 -0.49 15.53 -14.57
CA ASN A 162 -0.05 14.42 -15.42
C ASN A 162 1.48 14.46 -15.48
N GLY A 163 2.13 13.73 -14.57
CA GLY A 163 3.58 13.81 -14.40
C GLY A 163 4.01 15.23 -14.04
N ASN A 164 4.93 15.81 -14.81
CA ASN A 164 5.33 17.21 -14.66
C ASN A 164 4.31 18.11 -15.39
N THR A 165 3.71 19.02 -14.65
CA THR A 165 2.66 19.90 -15.16
C THR A 165 3.05 21.37 -14.99
N THR A 166 3.13 22.10 -16.11
CA THR A 166 3.37 23.55 -16.12
C THR A 166 2.06 24.27 -16.44
N ASP A 167 1.68 25.21 -15.61
CA ASP A 167 0.48 26.02 -15.80
C ASP A 167 0.63 27.38 -15.11
N SER A 168 -0.42 28.17 -15.11
CA SER A 168 -0.46 29.49 -14.50
C SER A 168 -1.83 29.82 -13.93
N VAL A 169 -1.84 30.69 -12.95
CA VAL A 169 -3.04 31.22 -12.32
C VAL A 169 -3.04 32.75 -12.36
N SER A 170 -4.19 33.34 -12.66
CA SER A 170 -4.39 34.78 -12.59
C SER A 170 -4.60 35.20 -11.13
N ILE A 171 -3.98 36.28 -10.73
CA ILE A 171 -4.08 36.87 -9.38
C ILE A 171 -4.22 38.38 -9.45
N SER A 172 -4.85 38.94 -8.42
CA SER A 172 -4.77 40.37 -8.10
C SER A 172 -3.81 40.58 -6.93
N ALA A 173 -2.59 40.99 -7.23
CA ALA A 173 -1.58 41.28 -6.24
C ALA A 173 -0.77 42.51 -6.66
N SER A 174 -0.28 43.29 -5.68
CA SER A 174 0.53 44.47 -5.88
C SER A 174 2.01 44.15 -5.63
N SER A 175 2.89 45.07 -6.07
CA SER A 175 4.31 44.95 -5.75
C SER A 175 4.52 44.95 -4.23
N GLY A 176 5.24 43.99 -3.71
CA GLY A 176 5.51 43.79 -2.29
C GLY A 176 4.54 42.83 -1.57
N ASP A 177 3.47 42.40 -2.23
CA ASP A 177 2.60 41.35 -1.67
C ASP A 177 3.32 40.04 -1.60
N MET A 178 3.09 39.27 -0.52
CA MET A 178 3.54 37.91 -0.35
C MET A 178 2.52 36.95 -0.98
N VAL A 179 2.96 36.16 -1.93
CA VAL A 179 2.11 35.17 -2.60
C VAL A 179 2.57 33.76 -2.23
N GLU A 180 1.64 32.91 -1.85
CA GLU A 180 1.87 31.49 -1.55
C GLU A 180 0.98 30.62 -2.41
N LEU A 181 1.58 29.62 -3.07
CA LEU A 181 0.89 28.54 -3.76
C LEU A 181 0.86 27.30 -2.84
N ILE A 182 -0.30 26.73 -2.65
CA ILE A 182 -0.49 25.51 -1.86
C ILE A 182 -1.17 24.48 -2.73
N LEU A 183 -0.51 23.34 -2.92
CA LEU A 183 -1.07 22.16 -3.56
C LEU A 183 -1.46 21.13 -2.50
N SER A 184 -2.73 20.78 -2.45
CA SER A 184 -3.32 19.86 -1.48
C SER A 184 -4.35 18.93 -2.14
N ASP A 185 -5.00 18.09 -1.34
CA ASP A 185 -6.06 17.15 -1.81
C ASP A 185 -5.65 16.39 -3.07
N ILE A 186 -4.45 15.83 -3.03
CA ILE A 186 -3.88 15.05 -4.14
C ILE A 186 -4.72 13.81 -4.36
N LYS A 187 -5.25 13.67 -5.57
CA LYS A 187 -6.12 12.55 -5.98
C LYS A 187 -5.39 11.58 -6.88
N ALA A 188 -5.50 10.29 -6.55
CA ALA A 188 -4.97 9.19 -7.32
C ALA A 188 -5.83 7.94 -7.10
N GLY A 189 -6.05 7.15 -8.16
CA GLY A 189 -6.89 5.96 -8.10
C GLY A 189 -8.33 6.26 -7.66
N GLY A 190 -8.86 7.44 -7.99
CA GLY A 190 -10.22 7.86 -7.67
C GLY A 190 -10.42 8.33 -6.22
N ARG A 191 -9.36 8.45 -5.40
CA ARG A 191 -9.44 8.91 -4.00
C ARG A 191 -8.35 9.92 -3.65
N ILE A 192 -8.61 10.72 -2.62
CA ILE A 192 -7.62 11.65 -2.07
C ILE A 192 -6.62 10.88 -1.21
N ILE A 193 -5.33 11.12 -1.46
CA ILE A 193 -4.23 10.55 -0.67
C ILE A 193 -3.95 11.50 0.50
N SER A 194 -4.14 11.03 1.73
CA SER A 194 -3.88 11.85 2.92
C SER A 194 -2.38 12.14 3.08
N GLY A 195 -2.08 13.33 3.61
CA GLY A 195 -0.71 13.73 3.98
C GLY A 195 0.22 14.02 2.81
N VAL A 196 -0.27 14.13 1.58
CA VAL A 196 0.50 14.59 0.41
C VAL A 196 0.14 16.04 0.14
N ARG A 197 1.12 16.91 0.31
CA ARG A 197 0.96 18.38 0.18
C ARG A 197 2.29 19.01 -0.18
N SER A 198 2.24 20.13 -0.91
CA SER A 198 3.40 20.97 -1.20
C SER A 198 3.00 22.44 -1.23
N SER A 199 3.93 23.33 -0.90
CA SER A 199 3.72 24.77 -1.00
C SER A 199 4.99 25.48 -1.44
N ASP A 200 4.83 26.67 -2.05
CA ASP A 200 5.90 27.57 -2.44
C ASP A 200 5.49 29.02 -2.16
N LYS A 201 6.47 29.87 -1.74
CA LYS A 201 6.27 31.28 -1.37
C LYS A 201 7.16 32.19 -2.18
#